data_9dfb5121f0735a43ff5addd947845268
#
_entry.id   9dfb5121f0735a43ff5addd947845268
#
_cell.length_a   1.000
_cell.length_b   1.000
_cell.length_c   1.000
_cell.angle_alpha   90.00
_cell.angle_beta   90.00
_cell.angle_gamma   90.00
#
_symmetry.space_group_name_H-M   'P 1'
#
loop_
_entity.id
_entity.type
_entity.pdbx_description
1 polymer ?
#
loop_
_entity_poly.entity_id
_entity_poly.type
_entity_poly.pdbx_seq_one_letter_code
_entity_poly.pdbx_strand_id
1 'polypeptide(L)'
;MQLRICDAAMDGAFLINMPVLKGHCQTHVTCALKNAKSVIPNAEKRRSHTLGLHKPIAHLNTVVRWGFILVDNICGDLDFEEGGNPVTMNRILGCLDPVLCDSFVCQTMGYEIREVPYIGLAERLGVGSSDLSKAKIIALNDGVAAGQKSTRRIAALEAYAAPDAACSACYGSLIYALNWLESKSGRLNLPDKICIGQGYRGKTGMLGVGNCTCEFTHSVGGCPPTAGAICEFLSAQMK
;
A
#
# COMPACT_ATOMS: atom_id res chain seq x y z
N MET A 1 -6.44 -12.06 -16.07
CA MET A 1 -5.33 -12.46 -15.18
C MET A 1 -5.72 -13.78 -14.52
N GLN A 2 -4.85 -14.79 -14.48
CA GLN A 2 -5.14 -16.07 -13.80
C GLN A 2 -4.58 -15.97 -12.38
N LEU A 3 -5.40 -16.30 -11.37
CA LEU A 3 -5.04 -16.31 -9.96
C LEU A 3 -5.39 -17.69 -9.36
N ARG A 4 -4.54 -18.16 -8.45
CA ARG A 4 -4.86 -19.32 -7.61
C ARG A 4 -5.43 -18.78 -6.29
N ILE A 5 -6.56 -19.33 -5.87
CA ILE A 5 -7.27 -18.98 -4.64
C ILE A 5 -7.40 -20.24 -3.80
N CYS A 6 -7.36 -20.14 -2.50
CA CYS A 6 -7.57 -21.25 -1.58
C CYS A 6 -9.03 -21.74 -1.68
N ASP A 7 -9.24 -23.04 -1.77
CA ASP A 7 -10.57 -23.67 -1.95
C ASP A 7 -11.55 -23.23 -0.86
N ALA A 8 -11.11 -23.12 0.39
CA ALA A 8 -11.93 -22.65 1.50
C ALA A 8 -12.56 -21.26 1.29
N ALA A 9 -11.94 -20.41 0.45
CA ALA A 9 -12.50 -19.10 0.12
C ALA A 9 -13.49 -19.16 -1.06
N MET A 10 -13.52 -20.27 -1.79
CA MET A 10 -14.46 -20.51 -2.90
C MET A 10 -15.68 -21.29 -2.46
N ASP A 11 -15.48 -22.28 -1.58
CA ASP A 11 -16.51 -23.21 -1.10
C ASP A 11 -17.14 -22.74 0.22
N GLY A 12 -16.65 -21.67 0.80
CA GLY A 12 -17.14 -21.11 2.07
C GLY A 12 -18.56 -20.58 1.96
N ALA A 13 -19.44 -21.05 2.86
CA ALA A 13 -20.83 -20.62 2.88
C ALA A 13 -21.01 -19.14 3.22
N PHE A 14 -20.16 -18.59 4.10
CA PHE A 14 -20.17 -17.19 4.51
C PHE A 14 -18.77 -16.73 4.89
N LEU A 15 -18.21 -15.79 4.15
CA LEU A 15 -16.88 -15.27 4.39
C LEU A 15 -16.94 -13.93 5.14
N ILE A 16 -16.26 -13.86 6.26
CA ILE A 16 -16.05 -12.62 7.01
C ILE A 16 -14.64 -12.11 6.75
N ASN A 17 -14.52 -10.88 6.26
CA ASN A 17 -13.24 -10.22 6.06
C ASN A 17 -12.92 -9.35 7.29
N MET A 18 -11.82 -9.66 7.99
CA MET A 18 -11.42 -8.95 9.21
C MET A 18 -10.05 -8.28 9.02
N PRO A 19 -9.97 -7.18 8.26
CA PRO A 19 -8.72 -6.45 8.09
C PRO A 19 -8.39 -5.58 9.30
N VAL A 20 -7.09 -5.40 9.56
CA VAL A 20 -6.60 -4.30 10.37
C VAL A 20 -6.36 -3.10 9.46
N LEU A 21 -6.92 -1.94 9.79
CA LEU A 21 -6.65 -0.70 9.05
C LEU A 21 -5.25 -0.20 9.34
N LYS A 22 -4.46 -0.04 8.28
CA LYS A 22 -3.08 0.47 8.39
C LYS A 22 -2.61 1.12 7.08
N GLY A 23 -1.54 1.89 7.17
CA GLY A 23 -0.81 2.43 6.03
C GLY A 23 -0.11 1.36 5.20
N HIS A 24 0.43 1.76 4.07
CA HIS A 24 1.24 0.89 3.20
C HIS A 24 2.06 1.71 2.21
N CYS A 25 3.35 1.43 2.11
CA CYS A 25 4.31 2.19 1.29
C CYS A 25 3.93 2.33 -0.20
N GLN A 26 3.18 1.40 -0.78
CA GLN A 26 2.87 1.39 -2.22
C GLN A 26 1.37 1.59 -2.52
N THR A 27 0.50 1.25 -1.59
CA THR A 27 -0.95 1.34 -1.80
C THR A 27 -1.63 2.37 -0.91
N HIS A 28 -0.87 3.08 -0.09
CA HIS A 28 -1.27 4.06 0.93
C HIS A 28 -2.20 3.48 2.00
N VAL A 29 -3.16 2.66 1.62
CA VAL A 29 -4.16 2.06 2.51
C VAL A 29 -4.11 0.54 2.44
N THR A 30 -4.26 -0.11 3.58
CA THR A 30 -4.54 -1.54 3.72
C THR A 30 -5.84 -1.68 4.50
N CYS A 31 -6.89 -2.19 3.83
CA CYS A 31 -8.19 -2.49 4.45
C CYS A 31 -8.86 -3.67 3.72
N ALA A 32 -10.16 -3.64 3.51
CA ALA A 32 -10.97 -4.77 3.04
C ALA A 32 -10.51 -5.35 1.69
N LEU A 33 -10.34 -4.50 0.67
CA LEU A 33 -9.94 -4.95 -0.68
C LEU A 33 -8.57 -5.62 -0.69
N LYS A 34 -7.57 -5.00 -0.03
CA LYS A 34 -6.21 -5.56 0.01
C LYS A 34 -6.13 -6.81 0.86
N ASN A 35 -6.93 -6.93 1.93
CA ASN A 35 -6.95 -8.09 2.80
C ASN A 35 -7.39 -9.39 2.08
N ALA A 36 -8.09 -9.29 0.95
CA ALA A 36 -8.40 -10.43 0.08
C ALA A 36 -7.14 -11.20 -0.35
N LYS A 37 -5.96 -10.59 -0.32
CA LYS A 37 -4.69 -11.30 -0.56
C LYS A 37 -4.40 -12.40 0.47
N SER A 38 -5.10 -12.45 1.60
CA SER A 38 -4.97 -13.53 2.59
C SER A 38 -5.39 -14.89 2.05
N VAL A 39 -6.30 -14.94 1.08
CA VAL A 39 -6.84 -16.17 0.51
C VAL A 39 -6.08 -16.69 -0.72
N ILE A 40 -4.94 -16.11 -1.06
CA ILE A 40 -4.07 -16.60 -2.14
C ILE A 40 -2.77 -17.20 -1.59
N PRO A 41 -2.18 -18.21 -2.24
CA PRO A 41 -0.91 -18.80 -1.85
C PRO A 41 0.25 -17.78 -1.86
N ASN A 42 1.29 -18.04 -1.07
CA ASN A 42 2.46 -17.15 -0.98
C ASN A 42 3.17 -16.93 -2.33
N ALA A 43 3.14 -17.91 -3.24
CA ALA A 43 3.68 -17.74 -4.59
C ALA A 43 2.91 -16.66 -5.39
N GLU A 44 1.57 -16.66 -5.29
CA GLU A 44 0.72 -15.65 -5.92
C GLU A 44 0.86 -14.27 -5.24
N LYS A 45 1.06 -14.23 -3.92
CA LYS A 45 1.39 -12.99 -3.20
C LYS A 45 2.66 -12.37 -3.76
N ARG A 46 3.76 -13.15 -3.86
CA ARG A 46 5.03 -12.69 -4.43
C ARG A 46 4.88 -12.21 -5.87
N ARG A 47 4.16 -12.97 -6.71
CA ARG A 47 3.88 -12.59 -8.10
C ARG A 47 3.12 -11.27 -8.18
N SER A 48 2.12 -11.07 -7.33
CA SER A 48 1.36 -9.81 -7.26
C SER A 48 2.27 -8.61 -6.91
N HIS A 49 3.23 -8.81 -6.00
CA HIS A 49 4.20 -7.78 -5.65
C HIS A 49 5.16 -7.42 -6.80
N THR A 50 5.38 -8.33 -7.74
CA THR A 50 6.21 -8.09 -8.94
C THR A 50 5.42 -7.41 -10.06
N LEU A 51 4.11 -7.71 -10.18
CA LEU A 51 3.24 -7.16 -11.22
C LEU A 51 2.64 -5.78 -10.86
N GLY A 52 2.90 -5.29 -9.65
CA GLY A 52 2.19 -4.15 -9.06
C GLY A 52 0.91 -4.61 -8.36
N LEU A 53 0.56 -3.94 -7.26
CA LEU A 53 -0.47 -4.42 -6.33
C LEU A 53 -1.89 -4.07 -6.76
N HIS A 54 -2.11 -2.93 -7.39
CA HIS A 54 -3.46 -2.39 -7.59
C HIS A 54 -4.36 -3.28 -8.44
N LYS A 55 -3.88 -3.75 -9.60
CA LYS A 55 -4.65 -4.62 -10.49
C LYS A 55 -4.96 -5.99 -9.84
N PRO A 56 -3.98 -6.71 -9.26
CA PRO A 56 -4.25 -7.97 -8.56
C PRO A 56 -5.26 -7.83 -7.43
N ILE A 57 -5.19 -6.77 -6.61
CA ILE A 57 -6.16 -6.51 -5.53
C ILE A 57 -7.58 -6.38 -6.09
N ALA A 58 -7.77 -5.53 -7.10
CA ALA A 58 -9.09 -5.31 -7.68
C ALA A 58 -9.66 -6.59 -8.32
N HIS A 59 -8.86 -7.31 -9.12
CA HIS A 59 -9.30 -8.55 -9.76
C HIS A 59 -9.61 -9.67 -8.78
N LEU A 60 -8.86 -9.80 -7.68
CA LEU A 60 -9.12 -10.82 -6.67
C LEU A 60 -10.52 -10.66 -6.05
N ASN A 61 -10.94 -9.43 -5.81
CA ASN A 61 -12.25 -9.12 -5.25
C ASN A 61 -13.43 -9.31 -6.24
N THR A 62 -13.18 -9.55 -7.53
CA THR A 62 -14.26 -9.95 -8.45
C THR A 62 -14.67 -11.41 -8.25
N VAL A 63 -13.82 -12.21 -7.64
CA VAL A 63 -14.01 -13.66 -7.44
C VAL A 63 -14.38 -13.97 -5.98
N VAL A 64 -13.64 -13.41 -5.03
CA VAL A 64 -13.90 -13.62 -3.60
C VAL A 64 -15.09 -12.75 -3.17
N ARG A 65 -16.13 -13.39 -2.64
CA ARG A 65 -17.38 -12.72 -2.20
C ARG A 65 -17.41 -12.65 -0.69
N TRP A 66 -17.31 -11.46 -0.16
CA TRP A 66 -17.41 -11.23 1.28
C TRP A 66 -18.87 -11.13 1.71
N GLY A 67 -19.29 -11.94 2.69
CA GLY A 67 -20.60 -11.83 3.32
C GLY A 67 -20.67 -10.67 4.32
N PHE A 68 -19.55 -10.37 5.01
CA PHE A 68 -19.41 -9.26 5.93
C PHE A 68 -17.97 -8.80 6.03
N ILE A 69 -17.76 -7.52 6.33
CA ILE A 69 -16.46 -6.91 6.57
C ILE A 69 -16.47 -6.31 7.95
N LEU A 70 -15.51 -6.67 8.79
CA LEU A 70 -15.33 -6.14 10.14
C LEU A 70 -13.91 -5.62 10.26
N VAL A 71 -13.75 -4.30 10.17
CA VAL A 71 -12.43 -3.66 10.21
C VAL A 71 -12.01 -3.42 11.66
N ASP A 72 -10.86 -3.95 12.03
CA ASP A 72 -10.14 -3.52 13.23
C ASP A 72 -9.49 -2.16 12.93
N ASN A 73 -10.06 -1.13 13.49
CA ASN A 73 -9.58 0.25 13.49
C ASN A 73 -9.42 0.75 14.94
N ILE A 74 -8.96 -0.12 15.83
CA ILE A 74 -8.72 0.21 17.25
C ILE A 74 -7.38 0.92 17.39
N CYS A 75 -6.32 0.30 16.87
CA CYS A 75 -4.97 0.86 16.89
C CYS A 75 -4.17 0.32 15.71
N GLY A 76 -3.49 1.18 14.97
CA GLY A 76 -2.66 0.80 13.85
C GLY A 76 -1.72 1.92 13.44
N ASP A 77 -0.69 1.61 12.66
CA ASP A 77 0.15 2.61 12.03
C ASP A 77 -0.52 3.06 10.73
N LEU A 78 -0.87 4.34 10.63
CA LEU A 78 -1.57 4.87 9.47
C LEU A 78 -0.62 5.29 8.32
N ASP A 79 0.69 5.18 8.53
CA ASP A 79 1.71 5.50 7.53
C ASP A 79 2.43 4.23 7.04
N PHE A 80 2.83 3.33 7.93
CA PHE A 80 3.66 2.16 7.59
C PHE A 80 2.97 0.83 7.88
N GLU A 81 3.19 -0.16 7.00
CA GLU A 81 2.59 -1.50 7.16
C GLU A 81 3.24 -2.29 8.31
N GLU A 82 4.54 -2.09 8.49
CA GLU A 82 5.35 -2.77 9.51
C GLU A 82 5.06 -2.27 10.93
N GLY A 83 4.40 -1.13 11.06
CA GLY A 83 4.15 -0.47 12.34
C GLY A 83 5.33 0.38 12.81
N GLY A 84 5.24 0.87 14.03
CA GLY A 84 6.26 1.73 14.66
C GLY A 84 5.68 3.04 15.20
N ASN A 85 4.60 3.54 14.60
CA ASN A 85 3.91 4.77 15.01
C ASN A 85 2.43 4.47 15.30
N PRO A 86 2.11 3.81 16.43
CA PRO A 86 0.75 3.40 16.73
C PRO A 86 -0.16 4.61 16.91
N VAL A 87 -1.27 4.62 16.17
CA VAL A 87 -2.33 5.62 16.27
C VAL A 87 -3.56 4.95 16.84
N THR A 88 -4.01 5.41 18.02
CA THR A 88 -5.22 4.90 18.66
C THR A 88 -6.46 5.55 18.05
N MET A 89 -7.30 4.76 17.40
CA MET A 89 -8.52 5.18 16.74
C MET A 89 -9.78 4.77 17.50
N ASN A 90 -9.70 3.72 18.32
CA ASN A 90 -10.77 3.17 19.15
C ASN A 90 -12.09 2.92 18.36
N ARG A 91 -11.98 2.38 17.16
CA ARG A 91 -13.11 2.12 16.27
C ARG A 91 -13.14 0.69 15.79
N ILE A 92 -14.34 0.20 15.52
CA ILE A 92 -14.62 -0.99 14.72
C ILE A 92 -15.60 -0.57 13.64
N LEU A 93 -15.34 -0.96 12.38
CA LEU A 93 -16.22 -0.63 11.26
C LEU A 93 -16.82 -1.91 10.69
N GLY A 94 -18.16 -1.95 10.60
CA GLY A 94 -18.91 -3.02 9.91
C GLY A 94 -19.37 -2.54 8.53
N CYS A 95 -19.17 -3.36 7.49
CA CYS A 95 -19.57 -3.00 6.12
C CYS A 95 -19.93 -4.25 5.31
N LEU A 96 -20.74 -4.08 4.25
CA LEU A 96 -21.09 -5.13 3.29
C LEU A 96 -20.39 -4.95 1.93
N ASP A 97 -19.99 -3.74 1.59
CA ASP A 97 -19.34 -3.40 0.33
C ASP A 97 -17.85 -3.07 0.58
N PRO A 98 -16.90 -3.88 0.04
CA PRO A 98 -15.48 -3.66 0.28
C PRO A 98 -14.95 -2.39 -0.39
N VAL A 99 -15.55 -1.94 -1.50
CA VAL A 99 -15.16 -0.70 -2.18
C VAL A 99 -15.58 0.50 -1.35
N LEU A 100 -16.81 0.48 -0.84
CA LEU A 100 -17.35 1.52 0.04
C LEU A 100 -16.54 1.61 1.34
N CYS A 101 -16.21 0.45 1.93
CA CYS A 101 -15.38 0.35 3.12
C CYS A 101 -14.02 1.02 2.93
N ASP A 102 -13.29 0.63 1.87
CA ASP A 102 -11.96 1.19 1.58
C ASP A 102 -12.04 2.67 1.19
N SER A 103 -13.12 3.11 0.53
CA SER A 103 -13.36 4.53 0.23
C SER A 103 -13.55 5.36 1.50
N PHE A 104 -14.33 4.85 2.46
CA PHE A 104 -14.55 5.51 3.74
C PHE A 104 -13.24 5.64 4.55
N VAL A 105 -12.49 4.55 4.69
CA VAL A 105 -11.23 4.60 5.45
C VAL A 105 -10.16 5.43 4.73
N CYS A 106 -10.12 5.42 3.40
CA CYS A 106 -9.25 6.24 2.59
C CYS A 106 -9.42 7.74 2.94
N GLN A 107 -10.66 8.23 2.95
CA GLN A 107 -10.97 9.61 3.34
C GLN A 107 -10.66 9.89 4.81
N THR A 108 -10.96 8.95 5.72
CA THR A 108 -10.65 9.13 7.14
C THR A 108 -9.15 9.20 7.40
N MET A 109 -8.34 8.51 6.61
CA MET A 109 -6.88 8.61 6.63
C MET A 109 -6.33 9.89 5.94
N GLY A 110 -7.19 10.69 5.30
CA GLY A 110 -6.82 11.95 4.65
C GLY A 110 -6.29 11.79 3.22
N TYR A 111 -6.56 10.63 2.58
CA TYR A 111 -6.30 10.42 1.16
C TYR A 111 -7.55 10.64 0.32
N GLU A 112 -7.36 11.08 -0.92
CA GLU A 112 -8.41 11.03 -1.92
C GLU A 112 -8.48 9.64 -2.56
N ILE A 113 -9.67 9.20 -2.99
CA ILE A 113 -9.88 7.87 -3.58
C ILE A 113 -8.98 7.65 -4.81
N ARG A 114 -8.70 8.71 -5.60
CA ARG A 114 -7.81 8.65 -6.76
C ARG A 114 -6.34 8.34 -6.41
N GLU A 115 -5.91 8.63 -5.18
CA GLU A 115 -4.57 8.31 -4.68
C GLU A 115 -4.43 6.83 -4.31
N VAL A 116 -5.54 6.08 -4.30
CA VAL A 116 -5.59 4.64 -4.01
C VAL A 116 -6.19 3.88 -5.20
N PRO A 117 -5.45 3.69 -6.30
CA PRO A 117 -5.99 3.25 -7.60
C PRO A 117 -6.77 1.95 -7.59
N TYR A 118 -6.49 1.00 -6.66
CA TYR A 118 -7.22 -0.26 -6.61
C TYR A 118 -8.70 -0.09 -6.22
N ILE A 119 -9.08 0.99 -5.52
CA ILE A 119 -10.48 1.29 -5.17
C ILE A 119 -11.28 1.55 -6.44
N GLY A 120 -10.86 2.53 -7.25
CA GLY A 120 -11.52 2.83 -8.51
C GLY A 120 -11.43 1.71 -9.54
N LEU A 121 -10.37 0.87 -9.51
CA LEU A 121 -10.31 -0.34 -10.34
C LEU A 121 -11.35 -1.36 -9.92
N ALA A 122 -11.53 -1.63 -8.63
CA ALA A 122 -12.52 -2.56 -8.11
C ALA A 122 -13.94 -2.10 -8.42
N GLU A 123 -14.23 -0.79 -8.30
CA GLU A 123 -15.52 -0.21 -8.69
C GLU A 123 -15.81 -0.43 -10.18
N ARG A 124 -14.87 -0.12 -11.08
CA ARG A 124 -15.04 -0.37 -12.53
C ARG A 124 -15.25 -1.85 -12.89
N LEU A 125 -14.75 -2.76 -12.06
CA LEU A 125 -14.96 -4.20 -12.20
C LEU A 125 -16.28 -4.69 -11.58
N GLY A 126 -17.11 -3.80 -11.04
CA GLY A 126 -18.41 -4.13 -10.47
C GLY A 126 -18.33 -4.82 -9.10
N VAL A 127 -17.25 -4.63 -8.35
CA VAL A 127 -17.07 -5.20 -7.01
C VAL A 127 -17.96 -4.50 -5.99
N GLY A 128 -18.12 -3.16 -6.12
CA GLY A 128 -18.90 -2.32 -5.22
C GLY A 128 -18.90 -0.87 -5.69
N SER A 129 -19.28 0.07 -4.82
CA SER A 129 -19.35 1.51 -5.13
C SER A 129 -18.44 2.34 -4.24
N SER A 130 -17.73 3.29 -4.82
CA SER A 130 -16.96 4.30 -4.08
C SER A 130 -17.74 5.54 -3.67
N ASP A 131 -19.02 5.63 -4.06
CA ASP A 131 -19.89 6.78 -3.84
C ASP A 131 -20.38 6.86 -2.39
N LEU A 132 -19.62 7.53 -1.55
CA LEU A 132 -19.95 7.75 -0.13
C LEU A 132 -21.17 8.64 0.07
N SER A 133 -21.61 9.42 -0.93
CA SER A 133 -22.79 10.26 -0.82
C SER A 133 -24.09 9.45 -0.73
N LYS A 134 -24.07 8.21 -1.22
CA LYS A 134 -25.19 7.26 -1.15
C LYS A 134 -25.07 6.29 0.02
N ALA A 135 -24.00 6.35 0.80
CA ALA A 135 -23.78 5.47 1.93
C ALA A 135 -24.64 5.87 3.13
N LYS A 136 -25.27 4.88 3.75
CA LYS A 136 -25.89 5.05 5.07
C LYS A 136 -24.86 4.73 6.14
N ILE A 137 -24.30 5.76 6.77
CA ILE A 137 -23.35 5.59 7.88
C ILE A 137 -24.16 5.62 9.19
N ILE A 138 -24.01 4.59 10.02
CA ILE A 138 -24.69 4.45 11.30
C ILE A 138 -23.63 4.42 12.40
N ALA A 139 -23.62 5.43 13.27
CA ALA A 139 -22.85 5.40 14.51
C ALA A 139 -23.67 4.62 15.55
N LEU A 140 -23.07 3.60 16.15
CA LEU A 140 -23.73 2.75 17.16
C LEU A 140 -23.55 3.27 18.58
N ASN A 141 -22.67 4.25 18.79
CA ASN A 141 -22.39 4.89 20.08
C ASN A 141 -21.95 6.33 19.89
N ASP A 142 -22.14 7.15 20.90
CA ASP A 142 -21.69 8.54 20.94
C ASP A 142 -20.21 8.63 21.31
N GLY A 143 -19.59 9.76 20.99
CA GLY A 143 -18.23 10.09 21.46
C GLY A 143 -17.08 9.46 20.67
N VAL A 144 -17.34 9.03 19.43
CA VAL A 144 -16.25 8.62 18.52
C VAL A 144 -15.42 9.86 18.20
N ALA A 145 -14.21 9.92 18.73
CA ALA A 145 -13.26 10.99 18.39
C ALA A 145 -13.11 11.08 16.87
N ALA A 146 -13.01 12.30 16.33
CA ALA A 146 -12.67 12.51 14.93
C ALA A 146 -11.41 11.69 14.63
N GLY A 147 -11.44 10.89 13.56
CA GLY A 147 -10.35 10.00 13.21
C GLY A 147 -9.06 10.79 13.07
N GLN A 148 -7.99 10.25 13.64
CA GLN A 148 -6.66 10.77 13.34
C GLN A 148 -6.35 10.43 11.88
N LYS A 149 -5.75 11.39 11.19
CA LYS A 149 -5.32 11.22 9.80
C LYS A 149 -3.92 10.63 9.77
N SER A 150 -3.59 9.92 8.72
CA SER A 150 -2.20 9.65 8.35
C SER A 150 -1.41 10.96 8.32
N THR A 151 -0.16 10.95 8.71
CA THR A 151 0.74 12.10 8.54
C THR A 151 1.08 12.32 7.06
N ARG A 152 0.65 11.41 6.18
CA ARG A 152 1.03 11.37 4.77
C ARG A 152 2.53 11.23 4.56
N ARG A 153 3.20 10.63 5.55
CA ARG A 153 4.65 10.46 5.55
C ARG A 153 5.14 9.74 4.29
N ILE A 154 4.44 8.67 3.91
CA ILE A 154 4.75 7.92 2.68
C ILE A 154 4.68 8.82 1.45
N ALA A 155 3.58 9.58 1.28
CA ALA A 155 3.41 10.48 0.14
C ALA A 155 4.51 11.56 0.07
N ALA A 156 4.99 12.05 1.21
CA ALA A 156 6.12 12.98 1.26
C ALA A 156 7.42 12.33 0.78
N LEU A 157 7.69 11.08 1.19
CA LEU A 157 8.88 10.34 0.80
C LEU A 157 8.85 9.93 -0.69
N GLU A 158 7.68 9.65 -1.24
CA GLU A 158 7.48 9.36 -2.67
C GLU A 158 7.96 10.48 -3.58
N ALA A 159 8.00 11.71 -3.10
CA ALA A 159 8.51 12.85 -3.87
C ALA A 159 9.98 12.67 -4.29
N TYR A 160 10.76 11.88 -3.55
CA TYR A 160 12.15 11.55 -3.87
C TYR A 160 12.30 10.41 -4.89
N ALA A 161 11.24 9.64 -5.15
CA ALA A 161 11.29 8.43 -5.98
C ALA A 161 10.66 8.65 -7.36
N ALA A 162 11.15 7.89 -8.35
CA ALA A 162 10.58 7.76 -9.68
C ALA A 162 10.34 6.26 -9.97
N PRO A 163 9.25 5.67 -9.46
CA PRO A 163 8.98 4.25 -9.67
C PRO A 163 8.44 3.97 -11.08
N ASP A 164 9.00 2.95 -11.75
CA ASP A 164 8.48 2.40 -13.01
C ASP A 164 8.42 0.88 -12.90
N ALA A 165 7.22 0.32 -12.74
CA ALA A 165 6.96 -1.09 -12.47
C ALA A 165 7.81 -1.64 -11.28
N ALA A 166 7.86 -0.88 -10.18
CA ALA A 166 8.63 -1.24 -9.00
C ALA A 166 8.01 -2.43 -8.25
N CYS A 167 8.86 -3.39 -7.87
CA CYS A 167 8.46 -4.48 -6.97
C CYS A 167 8.28 -3.93 -5.55
N SER A 168 7.25 -4.38 -4.84
CA SER A 168 6.93 -3.89 -3.48
C SER A 168 8.08 -4.04 -2.50
N ALA A 169 8.83 -5.13 -2.56
CA ALA A 169 9.96 -5.35 -1.67
C ALA A 169 11.10 -4.33 -1.91
N CYS A 170 11.42 -4.01 -3.17
CA CYS A 170 12.38 -2.96 -3.49
C CYS A 170 11.88 -1.59 -3.04
N TYR A 171 10.62 -1.29 -3.37
CA TYR A 171 10.01 0.00 -3.05
C TYR A 171 9.89 0.23 -1.53
N GLY A 172 9.47 -0.79 -0.78
CA GLY A 172 9.41 -0.74 0.67
C GLY A 172 10.78 -0.48 1.30
N SER A 173 11.83 -1.18 0.83
CA SER A 173 13.20 -0.93 1.30
C SER A 173 13.66 0.51 1.03
N LEU A 174 13.30 1.07 -0.14
CA LEU A 174 13.62 2.46 -0.48
C LEU A 174 12.88 3.44 0.43
N ILE A 175 11.58 3.30 0.59
CA ILE A 175 10.76 4.20 1.44
C ILE A 175 11.25 4.15 2.89
N TYR A 176 11.58 2.96 3.41
CA TYR A 176 12.14 2.83 4.75
C TYR A 176 13.50 3.56 4.87
N ALA A 177 14.39 3.38 3.89
CA ALA A 177 15.68 4.06 3.88
C ALA A 177 15.52 5.59 3.83
N LEU A 178 14.63 6.10 2.98
CA LEU A 178 14.33 7.53 2.90
C LEU A 178 13.78 8.08 4.22
N ASN A 179 12.86 7.35 4.85
CA ASN A 179 12.31 7.73 6.15
C ASN A 179 13.39 7.84 7.22
N TRP A 180 14.28 6.84 7.28
CA TRP A 180 15.38 6.83 8.24
C TRP A 180 16.36 7.99 7.99
N LEU A 181 16.77 8.21 6.74
CA LEU A 181 17.70 9.28 6.38
C LEU A 181 17.13 10.65 6.71
N GLU A 182 15.88 10.92 6.31
CA GLU A 182 15.25 12.22 6.56
C GLU A 182 15.03 12.47 8.08
N SER A 183 14.79 11.41 8.86
CA SER A 183 14.70 11.53 10.32
C SER A 183 16.03 11.91 10.99
N LYS A 184 17.15 11.59 10.34
CA LYS A 184 18.51 11.87 10.84
C LYS A 184 19.07 13.20 10.37
N SER A 185 18.85 13.56 9.11
CA SER A 185 19.48 14.71 8.44
C SER A 185 18.51 15.82 8.06
N GLY A 186 17.22 15.66 8.32
CA GLY A 186 16.18 16.56 7.83
C GLY A 186 15.92 16.33 6.34
N ARG A 187 15.54 17.37 5.60
CA ARG A 187 15.24 17.25 4.17
C ARG A 187 16.45 16.71 3.40
N LEU A 188 16.23 15.69 2.59
CA LEU A 188 17.28 15.07 1.78
C LEU A 188 17.62 15.95 0.57
N ASN A 189 18.90 16.29 0.44
CA ASN A 189 19.40 17.02 -0.71
C ASN A 189 20.06 16.06 -1.70
N LEU A 190 19.25 15.44 -2.55
CA LEU A 190 19.69 14.47 -3.55
C LEU A 190 19.85 15.15 -4.92
N PRO A 191 20.81 14.67 -5.76
CA PRO A 191 21.08 15.29 -7.07
C PRO A 191 19.96 15.09 -8.08
N ASP A 192 19.15 14.03 -7.92
CA ASP A 192 18.03 13.69 -8.80
C ASP A 192 17.02 12.78 -8.07
N LYS A 193 15.89 12.50 -8.70
CA LYS A 193 14.95 11.47 -8.22
C LYS A 193 15.56 10.08 -8.36
N ILE A 194 15.22 9.23 -7.38
CA ILE A 194 15.70 7.86 -7.32
C ILE A 194 14.84 6.99 -8.22
N CYS A 195 15.41 6.52 -9.32
CA CYS A 195 14.75 5.59 -10.23
C CYS A 195 14.74 4.17 -9.64
N ILE A 196 13.59 3.51 -9.67
CA ILE A 196 13.40 2.17 -9.13
C ILE A 196 12.35 1.39 -9.90
N GLY A 197 12.62 0.14 -10.26
CA GLY A 197 11.64 -0.75 -10.86
C GLY A 197 12.06 -1.35 -12.19
N GLN A 198 11.28 -2.33 -12.63
CA GLN A 198 11.58 -3.17 -13.79
C GLN A 198 11.54 -2.39 -15.12
N GLY A 199 10.79 -1.28 -15.17
CA GLY A 199 10.73 -0.41 -16.33
C GLY A 199 12.05 0.30 -16.67
N TYR A 200 13.03 0.25 -15.76
CA TYR A 200 14.37 0.83 -15.98
C TYR A 200 15.42 -0.17 -16.51
N ARG A 201 15.06 -1.43 -16.73
CA ARG A 201 16.01 -2.42 -17.28
C ARG A 201 16.51 -1.98 -18.66
N GLY A 202 17.84 -1.98 -18.84
CA GLY A 202 18.51 -1.54 -20.06
C GLY A 202 18.42 -0.04 -20.33
N LYS A 203 18.01 0.77 -19.35
CA LYS A 203 18.03 2.23 -19.42
C LYS A 203 19.18 2.78 -18.59
N THR A 204 19.66 3.95 -18.97
CA THR A 204 20.65 4.74 -18.23
C THR A 204 19.97 5.89 -17.48
N GLY A 205 20.59 6.38 -16.42
CA GLY A 205 20.13 7.51 -15.63
C GLY A 205 21.14 7.90 -14.56
N MET A 206 20.79 8.85 -13.71
CA MET A 206 21.70 9.37 -12.70
C MET A 206 21.70 8.50 -11.44
N LEU A 207 20.54 8.27 -10.83
CA LEU A 207 20.40 7.67 -9.50
C LEU A 207 19.43 6.49 -9.52
N GLY A 208 19.91 5.28 -9.19
CA GLY A 208 19.13 4.06 -9.30
C GLY A 208 19.20 3.15 -8.08
N VAL A 209 18.11 2.41 -7.83
CA VAL A 209 18.00 1.43 -6.76
C VAL A 209 17.50 0.09 -7.30
N GLY A 210 18.23 -0.97 -6.98
CA GLY A 210 17.95 -2.35 -7.39
C GLY A 210 18.64 -2.75 -8.69
N ASN A 211 18.73 -4.06 -8.94
CA ASN A 211 19.37 -4.62 -10.13
C ASN A 211 18.76 -4.14 -11.46
N CYS A 212 17.55 -3.61 -11.43
CA CYS A 212 16.90 -3.09 -12.65
C CYS A 212 17.48 -1.76 -13.14
N THR A 213 18.30 -1.10 -12.32
CA THR A 213 18.98 0.18 -12.62
C THR A 213 20.51 0.04 -12.65
N CYS A 214 21.03 -1.16 -12.93
CA CYS A 214 22.47 -1.43 -12.88
C CYS A 214 23.32 -0.64 -13.91
N GLU A 215 22.69 -0.08 -14.94
CA GLU A 215 23.35 0.74 -15.96
C GLU A 215 23.32 2.25 -15.64
N PHE A 216 22.83 2.63 -14.45
CA PHE A 216 22.81 4.03 -14.03
C PHE A 216 24.19 4.47 -13.53
N THR A 217 24.48 5.76 -13.63
CA THR A 217 25.77 6.35 -13.21
C THR A 217 26.06 6.04 -11.74
N HIS A 218 25.05 6.16 -10.89
CA HIS A 218 25.11 5.79 -9.49
C HIS A 218 23.98 4.83 -9.18
N SER A 219 24.29 3.62 -8.78
CA SER A 219 23.26 2.62 -8.45
C SER A 219 23.68 1.71 -7.30
N VAL A 220 22.70 1.26 -6.51
CA VAL A 220 22.86 0.21 -5.52
C VAL A 220 22.15 -1.05 -5.98
N GLY A 221 22.92 -2.15 -6.12
CA GLY A 221 22.39 -3.45 -6.56
C GLY A 221 21.60 -4.17 -5.46
N GLY A 222 20.85 -5.20 -5.88
CA GLY A 222 20.06 -6.08 -5.03
C GLY A 222 18.68 -6.36 -5.63
N CYS A 223 18.06 -7.50 -5.24
CA CYS A 223 16.71 -7.86 -5.71
C CYS A 223 15.92 -8.59 -4.61
N PRO A 224 15.43 -7.87 -3.58
CA PRO A 224 15.57 -6.44 -3.31
C PRO A 224 16.94 -6.08 -2.70
N PRO A 225 17.41 -4.84 -2.84
CA PRO A 225 18.47 -4.31 -1.99
C PRO A 225 17.99 -4.14 -0.56
N THR A 226 18.86 -4.27 0.43
CA THR A 226 18.49 -4.00 1.82
C THR A 226 18.35 -2.49 2.07
N ALA A 227 17.49 -2.11 3.01
CA ALA A 227 17.33 -0.71 3.38
C ALA A 227 18.66 -0.10 3.89
N GLY A 228 19.49 -0.87 4.61
CA GLY A 228 20.83 -0.44 5.05
C GLY A 228 21.74 -0.09 3.88
N ALA A 229 21.83 -0.97 2.86
CA ALA A 229 22.63 -0.69 1.66
C ALA A 229 22.13 0.55 0.90
N ILE A 230 20.82 0.75 0.85
CA ILE A 230 20.22 1.97 0.26
C ILE A 230 20.59 3.20 1.08
N CYS A 231 20.53 3.13 2.43
CA CYS A 231 20.94 4.24 3.30
C CYS A 231 22.39 4.65 3.08
N GLU A 232 23.32 3.69 3.08
CA GLU A 232 24.74 3.94 2.84
C GLU A 232 24.97 4.58 1.46
N PHE A 233 24.35 4.01 0.44
CA PHE A 233 24.43 4.51 -0.92
C PHE A 233 23.92 5.95 -1.04
N LEU A 234 22.71 6.24 -0.55
CA LEU A 234 22.11 7.57 -0.65
C LEU A 234 22.84 8.60 0.20
N SER A 235 23.37 8.22 1.37
CA SER A 235 24.19 9.11 2.21
C SER A 235 25.43 9.61 1.46
N ALA A 236 26.03 8.78 0.62
CA ALA A 236 27.18 9.15 -0.20
C ALA A 236 26.81 10.09 -1.38
N GLN A 237 25.53 10.16 -1.76
CA GLN A 237 25.03 11.03 -2.83
C GLN A 237 24.46 12.37 -2.31
N MET A 238 24.24 12.48 -1.01
CA MET A 238 23.75 13.73 -0.39
C MET A 238 24.87 14.79 -0.37
N LYS A 239 24.50 16.02 -0.71
CA LYS A 239 25.40 17.19 -0.70
C LYS A 239 25.14 18.08 0.50
#